data_526eefd067333fd83186576851663120
#
_entry.id   526eefd067333fd83186576851663120
#
_cell.length_a   1.000
_cell.length_b   1.000
_cell.length_c   1.000
_cell.angle_alpha   90.00
_cell.angle_beta   90.00
_cell.angle_gamma   90.00
#
_symmetry.space_group_name_H-M   'P 1'
#
loop_
_entity.id
_entity.type
_entity.pdbx_description
1 polymer ?
#
loop_
_entity_poly.entity_id
_entity_poly.type
_entity_poly.pdbx_seq_one_letter_code
_entity_poly.pdbx_strand_id
1 'polypeptide(L)'
;MSDENKVTAAEVPKGQDVAAGNGASEPTLPADYKPLSKPLKVFYGVGDFGFNIMNSVENYYFVFFLTNCAMLDPVLAGIVSTVGSIIDAIVGWLWGAIINTIKPMRWGRYRSWLFIMPWIVPILFGLDYFRFSDNPVITAVLITIFYVASHCCWDFPYVANVSLIAVVGQTPEDRAHLASTRGMWAAADLKASTMPWK
;
A
#
# COMPACT_ATOMS: atom_id res chain seq x y z
N MET A 1 44.01 -48.33 8.84
CA MET A 1 44.79 -47.11 9.03
C MET A 1 43.86 -45.98 8.97
N SER A 2 43.58 -45.55 10.15
CA SER A 2 42.62 -44.54 10.57
C SER A 2 43.19 -43.15 10.29
N ASP A 3 42.41 -42.26 9.83
CA ASP A 3 42.57 -40.84 10.15
C ASP A 3 41.20 -40.18 10.27
N GLU A 4 40.84 -39.99 11.52
CA GLU A 4 39.69 -39.18 11.97
C GLU A 4 39.98 -37.72 11.66
N ASN A 5 39.16 -37.13 10.83
CA ASN A 5 39.16 -35.70 10.60
C ASN A 5 38.27 -35.02 11.68
N LYS A 6 38.91 -34.63 12.79
CA LYS A 6 38.35 -33.78 13.84
C LYS A 6 38.08 -32.39 13.26
N VAL A 7 36.83 -32.10 12.97
CA VAL A 7 36.40 -30.73 12.75
C VAL A 7 36.39 -30.02 14.09
N THR A 8 37.37 -29.15 14.28
CA THR A 8 37.51 -28.27 15.45
C THR A 8 36.36 -27.26 15.45
N ALA A 9 35.55 -27.33 16.49
CA ALA A 9 34.51 -26.31 16.75
C ALA A 9 35.19 -24.97 16.94
N ALA A 10 34.86 -24.01 16.09
CA ALA A 10 35.26 -22.61 16.23
C ALA A 10 34.65 -22.04 17.51
N GLU A 11 35.49 -21.60 18.41
CA GLU A 11 35.14 -20.89 19.63
C GLU A 11 34.36 -19.60 19.27
N VAL A 12 33.12 -19.53 19.77
CA VAL A 12 32.32 -18.29 19.82
C VAL A 12 33.00 -17.37 20.84
N PRO A 13 33.40 -16.15 20.47
CA PRO A 13 33.98 -15.22 21.46
C PRO A 13 32.91 -14.86 22.49
N LYS A 14 33.16 -15.21 23.72
CA LYS A 14 32.38 -14.74 24.90
C LYS A 14 32.47 -13.23 25.04
N GLY A 15 31.30 -12.62 25.04
CA GLY A 15 30.95 -11.48 25.87
C GLY A 15 31.92 -10.28 25.83
N GLN A 16 31.71 -9.39 24.91
CA GLN A 16 31.89 -7.99 25.24
C GLN A 16 30.66 -7.57 26.03
N ASP A 17 30.86 -7.35 27.32
CA ASP A 17 29.92 -6.64 28.20
C ASP A 17 29.71 -5.26 27.58
N VAL A 18 28.61 -5.11 26.81
CA VAL A 18 28.12 -3.80 26.43
C VAL A 18 27.63 -3.16 27.73
N ALA A 19 28.55 -2.39 28.33
CA ALA A 19 28.22 -1.50 29.41
C ALA A 19 26.93 -0.76 29.04
N ALA A 20 25.91 -0.94 29.85
CA ALA A 20 24.69 -0.15 29.79
C ALA A 20 25.06 1.31 29.99
N GLY A 21 25.34 1.99 28.89
CA GLY A 21 25.44 3.43 28.82
C GLY A 21 24.03 3.98 29.09
N ASN A 22 23.72 4.23 30.36
CA ASN A 22 22.65 5.10 30.79
C ASN A 22 22.94 6.52 30.27
N GLY A 23 22.51 6.79 29.06
CA GLY A 23 22.67 8.04 28.34
C GLY A 23 21.78 8.12 27.13
N ALA A 24 20.62 7.42 27.13
CA ALA A 24 19.55 7.77 26.23
C ALA A 24 19.04 9.13 26.70
N SER A 25 19.57 10.21 26.07
CA SER A 25 18.94 11.52 26.16
C SER A 25 17.47 11.34 25.85
N GLU A 26 16.59 11.64 26.81
CA GLU A 26 15.14 11.67 26.57
C GLU A 26 14.92 12.48 25.29
N PRO A 27 14.16 11.98 24.32
CA PRO A 27 13.90 12.70 23.09
C PRO A 27 13.27 14.04 23.47
N THR A 28 14.04 15.11 23.31
CA THR A 28 13.58 16.47 23.59
C THR A 28 12.40 16.74 22.68
N LEU A 29 11.21 16.78 23.28
CA LEU A 29 9.97 17.10 22.56
C LEU A 29 10.11 18.49 21.92
N PRO A 30 9.66 18.68 20.68
CA PRO A 30 9.61 20.01 20.07
C PRO A 30 8.84 20.99 20.96
N ALA A 31 9.27 22.25 21.00
CA ALA A 31 8.65 23.28 21.84
C ALA A 31 7.14 23.45 21.61
N ASP A 32 6.66 23.16 20.39
CA ASP A 32 5.25 23.19 19.97
C ASP A 32 4.61 21.80 19.88
N TYR A 33 5.11 20.82 20.61
CA TYR A 33 4.57 19.46 20.56
C TYR A 33 3.09 19.44 20.93
N LYS A 34 2.25 18.98 20.01
CA LYS A 34 0.84 18.69 20.25
C LYS A 34 0.61 17.19 20.21
N PRO A 35 0.21 16.58 21.33
CA PRO A 35 -0.07 15.15 21.35
C PRO A 35 -1.19 14.81 20.36
N LEU A 36 -1.01 13.69 19.64
CA LEU A 36 -2.02 13.17 18.73
C LEU A 36 -3.35 12.92 19.44
N SER A 37 -4.43 13.43 18.88
CA SER A 37 -5.76 13.18 19.45
C SER A 37 -6.11 11.70 19.44
N LYS A 38 -6.85 11.22 20.45
CA LYS A 38 -7.27 9.80 20.56
C LYS A 38 -7.99 9.30 19.29
N PRO A 39 -8.98 10.03 18.73
CA PRO A 39 -9.62 9.59 17.49
C PRO A 39 -8.64 9.50 16.31
N LEU A 40 -7.69 10.42 16.20
CA LEU A 40 -6.69 10.35 15.13
C LEU A 40 -5.81 9.11 15.27
N LYS A 41 -5.40 8.75 16.50
CA LYS A 41 -4.61 7.54 16.78
C LYS A 41 -5.32 6.25 16.36
N VAL A 42 -6.65 6.19 16.47
CA VAL A 42 -7.43 4.99 16.18
C VAL A 42 -7.90 4.95 14.73
N PHE A 43 -8.39 6.07 14.19
CA PHE A 43 -9.04 6.10 12.88
C PHE A 43 -8.11 6.48 11.72
N TYR A 44 -6.82 6.74 11.98
CA TYR A 44 -5.89 7.11 10.94
C TYR A 44 -5.79 6.06 9.81
N GLY A 45 -5.87 4.78 10.17
CA GLY A 45 -5.79 3.66 9.25
C GLY A 45 -7.09 3.29 8.52
N VAL A 46 -8.24 3.93 8.82
CA VAL A 46 -9.52 3.60 8.18
C VAL A 46 -9.48 3.76 6.66
N GLY A 47 -8.72 4.74 6.16
CA GLY A 47 -8.49 4.89 4.73
C GLY A 47 -7.79 3.67 4.11
N ASP A 48 -6.83 3.08 4.82
CA ASP A 48 -6.13 1.89 4.35
C ASP A 48 -7.04 0.65 4.30
N PHE A 49 -8.05 0.56 5.17
CA PHE A 49 -9.06 -0.50 5.09
C PHE A 49 -9.80 -0.49 3.74
N GLY A 50 -10.26 0.69 3.29
CA GLY A 50 -10.88 0.84 1.97
C GLY A 50 -9.95 0.46 0.82
N PHE A 51 -8.69 0.90 0.88
CA PHE A 51 -7.67 0.54 -0.11
C PHE A 51 -7.41 -0.98 -0.14
N ASN A 52 -7.34 -1.63 1.02
CA ASN A 52 -7.08 -3.08 1.07
C ASN A 52 -8.27 -3.90 0.56
N ILE A 53 -9.52 -3.47 0.79
CA ILE A 53 -10.70 -4.12 0.20
C ILE A 53 -10.60 -4.12 -1.32
N MET A 54 -10.32 -2.97 -1.94
CA MET A 54 -10.20 -2.86 -3.40
C MET A 54 -9.04 -3.73 -3.91
N ASN A 55 -7.88 -3.70 -3.24
CA ASN A 55 -6.73 -4.54 -3.56
C ASN A 55 -7.06 -6.04 -3.45
N SER A 56 -7.83 -6.43 -2.44
CA SER A 56 -8.28 -7.82 -2.27
C SER A 56 -9.22 -8.25 -3.41
N VAL A 57 -10.17 -7.40 -3.79
CA VAL A 57 -11.06 -7.66 -4.93
C VAL A 57 -10.25 -7.85 -6.20
N GLU A 58 -9.28 -7.00 -6.46
CA GLU A 58 -8.41 -7.10 -7.61
C GLU A 58 -7.62 -8.41 -7.63
N ASN A 59 -6.89 -8.71 -6.55
CA ASN A 59 -6.05 -9.89 -6.49
C ASN A 59 -6.82 -11.20 -6.66
N TYR A 60 -8.07 -11.28 -6.16
CA TYR A 60 -8.85 -12.52 -6.20
C TYR A 60 -9.79 -12.61 -7.41
N TYR A 61 -10.33 -11.48 -7.87
CA TYR A 61 -11.43 -11.49 -8.84
C TYR A 61 -11.07 -10.92 -10.20
N PHE A 62 -9.98 -10.16 -10.36
CA PHE A 62 -9.67 -9.52 -11.63
C PHE A 62 -9.39 -10.54 -12.75
N VAL A 63 -8.52 -11.51 -12.50
CA VAL A 63 -8.21 -12.56 -13.48
C VAL A 63 -9.43 -13.43 -13.75
N PHE A 64 -10.22 -13.75 -12.72
CA PHE A 64 -11.46 -14.47 -12.87
C PHE A 64 -12.46 -13.71 -13.76
N PHE A 65 -12.59 -12.41 -13.56
CA PHE A 65 -13.43 -11.55 -14.40
C PHE A 65 -12.97 -11.55 -15.86
N LEU A 66 -11.67 -11.38 -16.10
CA LEU A 66 -11.11 -11.36 -17.46
C LEU A 66 -11.43 -12.64 -18.24
N THR A 67 -11.31 -13.81 -17.60
CA THR A 67 -11.50 -15.10 -18.25
C THR A 67 -12.97 -15.53 -18.33
N ASN A 68 -13.77 -15.31 -17.28
CA ASN A 68 -15.11 -15.85 -17.18
C ASN A 68 -16.22 -14.87 -17.55
N CYS A 69 -16.02 -13.57 -17.30
CA CYS A 69 -17.03 -12.54 -17.60
C CYS A 69 -16.71 -11.76 -18.87
N ALA A 70 -15.46 -11.32 -19.04
CA ALA A 70 -15.00 -10.64 -20.24
C ALA A 70 -14.75 -11.61 -21.40
N MET A 71 -14.73 -12.94 -21.12
CA MET A 71 -14.54 -14.02 -22.10
C MET A 71 -13.21 -13.87 -22.89
N LEU A 72 -12.17 -13.38 -22.24
CA LEU A 72 -10.85 -13.30 -22.83
C LEU A 72 -10.14 -14.66 -22.76
N ASP A 73 -9.36 -14.94 -23.78
CA ASP A 73 -8.44 -16.09 -23.75
C ASP A 73 -7.47 -15.93 -22.57
N PRO A 74 -7.12 -17.02 -21.84
CA PRO A 74 -6.23 -16.96 -20.69
C PRO A 74 -4.87 -16.29 -20.98
N VAL A 75 -4.35 -16.43 -22.20
CA VAL A 75 -3.11 -15.77 -22.62
C VAL A 75 -3.31 -14.26 -22.68
N LEU A 76 -4.41 -13.82 -23.27
CA LEU A 76 -4.74 -12.39 -23.39
C LEU A 76 -5.03 -11.79 -22.01
N ALA A 77 -5.74 -12.50 -21.13
CA ALA A 77 -5.96 -12.09 -19.76
C ALA A 77 -4.64 -11.95 -18.97
N GLY A 78 -3.70 -12.87 -19.17
CA GLY A 78 -2.36 -12.79 -18.59
C GLY A 78 -1.55 -11.58 -19.09
N ILE A 79 -1.66 -11.26 -20.38
CA ILE A 79 -1.03 -10.06 -20.96
C ILE A 79 -1.61 -8.80 -20.34
N VAL A 80 -2.94 -8.67 -20.23
CA VAL A 80 -3.62 -7.51 -19.62
C VAL A 80 -3.13 -7.30 -18.19
N SER A 81 -3.15 -8.35 -17.37
CA SER A 81 -2.69 -8.28 -15.98
C SER A 81 -1.21 -7.93 -15.87
N THR A 82 -0.35 -8.53 -16.70
CA THR A 82 1.10 -8.27 -16.65
C THR A 82 1.45 -6.86 -17.10
N VAL A 83 0.88 -6.41 -18.20
CA VAL A 83 1.09 -5.04 -18.72
C VAL A 83 0.58 -4.01 -17.72
N GLY A 84 -0.60 -4.23 -17.15
CA GLY A 84 -1.17 -3.37 -16.12
C GLY A 84 -0.25 -3.26 -14.90
N SER A 85 0.21 -4.37 -14.35
CA SER A 85 1.10 -4.40 -13.19
C SER A 85 2.46 -3.74 -13.44
N ILE A 86 3.03 -3.88 -14.63
CA ILE A 86 4.29 -3.22 -14.99
C ILE A 86 4.09 -1.69 -15.03
N ILE A 87 3.00 -1.23 -15.66
CA ILE A 87 2.71 0.19 -15.73
C ILE A 87 2.44 0.75 -14.33
N ASP A 88 1.67 0.04 -13.50
CA ASP A 88 1.38 0.41 -12.13
C ASP A 88 2.67 0.59 -11.31
N ALA A 89 3.59 -0.36 -11.38
CA ALA A 89 4.88 -0.26 -10.69
C ALA A 89 5.71 0.97 -11.11
N ILE A 90 5.70 1.31 -12.40
CA ILE A 90 6.40 2.49 -12.92
C ILE A 90 5.71 3.78 -12.45
N VAL A 91 4.38 3.82 -12.54
CA VAL A 91 3.57 4.99 -12.19
C VAL A 91 3.60 5.23 -10.69
N GLY A 92 3.53 4.20 -9.85
CA GLY A 92 3.62 4.32 -8.40
C GLY A 92 4.92 4.97 -7.96
N TRP A 93 6.05 4.58 -8.56
CA TRP A 93 7.34 5.23 -8.30
C TRP A 93 7.35 6.71 -8.73
N LEU A 94 6.77 7.00 -9.90
CA LEU A 94 6.69 8.35 -10.46
C LEU A 94 5.83 9.28 -9.57
N TRP A 95 4.70 8.78 -9.05
CA TRP A 95 3.83 9.54 -8.14
C TRP A 95 4.52 9.90 -6.82
N GLY A 96 5.36 9.01 -6.29
CA GLY A 96 6.18 9.32 -5.12
C GLY A 96 7.10 10.53 -5.33
N ALA A 97 7.64 10.70 -6.54
CA ALA A 97 8.44 11.86 -6.90
C ALA A 97 7.59 13.11 -7.16
N ILE A 98 6.49 12.96 -7.90
CA ILE A 98 5.64 14.08 -8.35
C ILE A 98 4.90 14.73 -7.19
N ILE A 99 4.38 13.97 -6.22
CA ILE A 99 3.54 14.50 -5.13
C ILE A 99 4.26 15.55 -4.28
N ASN A 100 5.59 15.46 -4.21
CA ASN A 100 6.41 16.42 -3.48
C ASN A 100 6.66 17.72 -4.26
N THR A 101 6.49 17.70 -5.59
CA THR A 101 6.70 18.87 -6.47
C THR A 101 5.43 19.65 -6.74
N ILE A 102 4.25 19.04 -6.56
CA ILE A 102 2.96 19.70 -6.77
C ILE A 102 2.76 20.82 -5.75
N LYS A 103 2.33 21.99 -6.25
CA LYS A 103 1.97 23.12 -5.38
C LYS A 103 0.81 22.74 -4.45
N PRO A 104 0.88 23.15 -3.16
CA PRO A 104 -0.19 22.88 -2.21
C PRO A 104 -1.51 23.51 -2.70
N MET A 105 -2.58 22.72 -2.68
CA MET A 105 -3.95 23.19 -2.97
C MET A 105 -4.55 23.91 -1.76
N ARG A 106 -5.76 24.45 -1.91
CA ARG A 106 -6.49 25.25 -0.90
C ARG A 106 -6.59 24.57 0.48
N TRP A 107 -6.65 23.25 0.53
CA TRP A 107 -6.75 22.47 1.79
C TRP A 107 -5.44 21.76 2.19
N GLY A 108 -4.34 22.12 1.55
CA GLY A 108 -3.03 21.52 1.77
C GLY A 108 -2.62 20.52 0.68
N ARG A 109 -1.34 20.15 0.68
CA ARG A 109 -0.74 19.30 -0.37
C ARG A 109 -1.34 17.90 -0.42
N TYR A 110 -1.48 17.24 0.74
CA TYR A 110 -1.94 15.84 0.83
C TYR A 110 -3.44 15.72 1.06
N ARG A 111 -4.02 16.59 1.91
CA ARG A 111 -5.43 16.50 2.33
C ARG A 111 -6.42 16.70 1.17
N SER A 112 -6.10 17.57 0.22
CA SER A 112 -6.97 17.82 -0.94
C SER A 112 -7.14 16.57 -1.80
N TRP A 113 -6.06 15.82 -2.01
CA TRP A 113 -6.09 14.58 -2.78
C TRP A 113 -6.85 13.47 -2.07
N LEU A 114 -6.67 13.33 -0.74
CA LEU A 114 -7.44 12.39 0.07
C LEU A 114 -8.95 12.67 0.08
N PHE A 115 -9.37 13.88 -0.22
CA PHE A 115 -10.79 14.23 -0.30
C PHE A 115 -11.37 14.01 -1.70
N ILE A 116 -10.62 14.30 -2.76
CA ILE A 116 -11.10 14.25 -4.15
C ILE A 116 -11.07 12.81 -4.70
N MET A 117 -9.98 12.08 -4.48
CA MET A 117 -9.75 10.78 -5.10
C MET A 117 -10.72 9.67 -4.67
N PRO A 118 -11.22 9.61 -3.41
CA PRO A 118 -12.20 8.59 -3.03
C PRO A 118 -13.51 8.62 -3.83
N TRP A 119 -13.80 9.68 -4.55
CA TRP A 119 -14.97 9.76 -5.44
C TRP A 119 -14.66 9.27 -6.85
N ILE A 120 -13.45 9.49 -7.34
CA ILE A 120 -13.03 9.15 -8.70
C ILE A 120 -12.61 7.68 -8.79
N VAL A 121 -11.81 7.21 -7.83
CA VAL A 121 -11.21 5.87 -7.85
C VAL A 121 -12.26 4.75 -7.91
N PRO A 122 -13.33 4.72 -7.10
CA PRO A 122 -14.32 3.65 -7.17
C PRO A 122 -15.06 3.59 -8.51
N ILE A 123 -15.25 4.75 -9.16
CA ILE A 123 -15.90 4.81 -10.48
C ILE A 123 -14.98 4.18 -11.53
N LEU A 124 -13.72 4.59 -11.56
CA LEU A 124 -12.74 4.03 -12.51
C LEU A 124 -12.53 2.54 -12.26
N PHE A 125 -12.38 2.15 -10.99
CA PHE A 125 -12.23 0.75 -10.60
C PHE A 125 -13.45 -0.11 -10.98
N GLY A 126 -14.68 0.45 -10.89
CA GLY A 126 -15.88 -0.23 -11.37
C GLY A 126 -15.88 -0.45 -12.89
N LEU A 127 -15.27 0.45 -13.65
CA LEU A 127 -15.13 0.31 -15.10
C LEU A 127 -14.14 -0.78 -15.51
N ASP A 128 -13.18 -1.14 -14.66
CA ASP A 128 -12.24 -2.25 -14.91
C ASP A 128 -12.98 -3.59 -15.01
N TYR A 129 -14.15 -3.71 -14.35
CA TYR A 129 -15.00 -4.90 -14.32
C TYR A 129 -16.20 -4.80 -15.28
N PHE A 130 -16.07 -4.04 -16.36
CA PHE A 130 -17.13 -3.89 -17.35
C PHE A 130 -16.69 -4.42 -18.72
N ARG A 131 -17.55 -5.26 -19.34
CA ARG A 131 -17.35 -5.73 -20.70
C ARG A 131 -17.89 -4.72 -21.71
N PHE A 132 -17.00 -4.05 -22.43
CA PHE A 132 -17.35 -2.95 -23.33
C PHE A 132 -17.76 -3.38 -24.73
N SER A 133 -17.29 -4.55 -25.21
CA SER A 133 -17.49 -5.00 -26.60
C SER A 133 -17.54 -6.51 -26.70
N ASP A 134 -18.14 -7.02 -27.75
CA ASP A 134 -18.07 -8.44 -28.11
C ASP A 134 -16.73 -8.83 -28.76
N ASN A 135 -15.96 -7.85 -29.22
CA ASN A 135 -14.62 -8.09 -29.73
C ASN A 135 -13.63 -8.22 -28.56
N PRO A 136 -12.96 -9.39 -28.40
CA PRO A 136 -12.08 -9.62 -27.27
C PRO A 136 -10.89 -8.67 -27.23
N VAL A 137 -10.34 -8.28 -28.38
CA VAL A 137 -9.19 -7.36 -28.45
C VAL A 137 -9.60 -5.95 -27.99
N ILE A 138 -10.74 -5.45 -28.45
CA ILE A 138 -11.24 -4.12 -28.05
C ILE A 138 -11.52 -4.10 -26.54
N THR A 139 -12.16 -5.15 -26.04
CA THR A 139 -12.44 -5.30 -24.61
C THR A 139 -11.14 -5.34 -23.78
N ALA A 140 -10.14 -6.12 -24.19
CA ALA A 140 -8.84 -6.18 -23.52
C ALA A 140 -8.14 -4.83 -23.48
N VAL A 141 -8.12 -4.09 -24.58
CA VAL A 141 -7.49 -2.76 -24.66
C VAL A 141 -8.22 -1.76 -23.75
N LEU A 142 -9.56 -1.74 -23.79
CA LEU A 142 -10.34 -0.82 -22.95
C LEU A 142 -10.18 -1.13 -21.46
N ILE A 143 -10.25 -2.40 -21.06
CA ILE A 143 -9.98 -2.82 -19.68
C ILE A 143 -8.58 -2.40 -19.24
N THR A 144 -7.55 -2.62 -20.09
CA THR A 144 -6.18 -2.20 -19.76
C THR A 144 -6.08 -0.69 -19.57
N ILE A 145 -6.76 0.11 -20.37
CA ILE A 145 -6.75 1.57 -20.25
C ILE A 145 -7.40 2.01 -18.92
N PHE A 146 -8.58 1.45 -18.59
CA PHE A 146 -9.25 1.79 -17.35
C PHE A 146 -8.48 1.28 -16.14
N TYR A 147 -7.92 0.08 -16.19
CA TYR A 147 -7.05 -0.49 -15.16
C TYR A 147 -5.88 0.44 -14.85
N VAL A 148 -5.14 0.88 -15.85
CA VAL A 148 -4.03 1.82 -15.68
C VAL A 148 -4.53 3.16 -15.13
N ALA A 149 -5.66 3.66 -15.61
CA ALA A 149 -6.23 4.92 -15.14
C ALA A 149 -6.69 4.84 -13.67
N SER A 150 -7.34 3.74 -13.28
CA SER A 150 -7.79 3.51 -11.89
C SER A 150 -6.61 3.44 -10.95
N HIS A 151 -5.54 2.71 -11.31
CA HIS A 151 -4.32 2.59 -10.52
C HIS A 151 -3.56 3.92 -10.40
N CYS A 152 -3.41 4.65 -11.51
CA CYS A 152 -2.85 6.00 -11.46
C CYS A 152 -3.59 6.92 -10.48
N CYS A 153 -4.92 6.85 -10.46
CA CYS A 153 -5.73 7.65 -9.53
C CYS A 153 -5.70 7.10 -8.10
N TRP A 154 -5.51 5.78 -7.93
CA TRP A 154 -5.42 5.11 -6.63
C TRP A 154 -4.10 5.39 -5.90
N ASP A 155 -2.98 5.30 -6.60
CA ASP A 155 -1.65 5.52 -6.04
C ASP A 155 -1.51 6.91 -5.40
N PHE A 156 -2.17 7.89 -5.98
CA PHE A 156 -2.08 9.26 -5.51
C PHE A 156 -2.54 9.44 -4.05
N PRO A 157 -3.76 9.05 -3.65
CA PRO A 157 -4.20 9.14 -2.26
C PRO A 157 -3.44 8.17 -1.34
N TYR A 158 -3.01 7.01 -1.85
CA TYR A 158 -2.21 6.07 -1.08
C TYR A 158 -0.87 6.69 -0.68
N VAL A 159 -0.10 7.24 -1.62
CA VAL A 159 1.17 7.94 -1.36
C VAL A 159 0.96 9.17 -0.47
N ALA A 160 -0.13 9.93 -0.70
CA ALA A 160 -0.49 11.07 0.13
C ALA A 160 -0.74 10.65 1.59
N ASN A 161 -1.45 9.54 1.81
CA ASN A 161 -1.74 9.02 3.14
C ASN A 161 -0.47 8.55 3.87
N VAL A 162 0.42 7.84 3.17
CA VAL A 162 1.74 7.45 3.74
C VAL A 162 2.57 8.67 4.11
N SER A 163 2.66 9.65 3.21
CA SER A 163 3.45 10.88 3.41
C SER A 163 2.91 11.74 4.57
N LEU A 164 1.61 11.67 4.82
CA LEU A 164 0.97 12.43 5.89
C LEU A 164 1.44 11.98 7.28
N ILE A 165 1.89 10.74 7.46
CA ILE A 165 2.48 10.25 8.72
C ILE A 165 3.68 11.13 9.12
N ALA A 166 4.54 11.45 8.17
CA ALA A 166 5.72 12.27 8.43
C ALA A 166 5.37 13.71 8.84
N VAL A 167 4.21 14.20 8.36
CA VAL A 167 3.73 15.58 8.67
C VAL A 167 2.96 15.62 9.99
N VAL A 168 2.17 14.60 10.28
CA VAL A 168 1.30 14.54 11.46
C VAL A 168 2.05 14.02 12.68
N GLY A 169 2.91 13.01 12.53
CA GLY A 169 3.73 12.46 13.59
C GLY A 169 4.93 13.36 13.87
N GLN A 170 4.90 14.11 14.96
CA GLN A 170 5.97 15.02 15.35
C GLN A 170 7.15 14.28 15.99
N THR A 171 6.87 13.16 16.66
CA THR A 171 7.88 12.30 17.30
C THR A 171 8.04 10.98 16.54
N PRO A 172 9.19 10.29 16.68
CA PRO A 172 9.36 8.93 16.14
C PRO A 172 8.31 7.95 16.67
N GLU A 173 7.91 8.09 17.93
CA GLU A 173 6.88 7.26 18.57
C GLU A 173 5.50 7.49 17.97
N ASP A 174 5.13 8.75 17.70
CA ASP A 174 3.87 9.08 17.03
C ASP A 174 3.82 8.48 15.62
N ARG A 175 4.93 8.55 14.88
CA ARG A 175 5.04 7.96 13.53
C ARG A 175 4.91 6.45 13.58
N ALA A 176 5.59 5.79 14.53
CA ALA A 176 5.49 4.36 14.74
C ALA A 176 4.07 3.94 15.13
N HIS A 177 3.39 4.70 16.00
CA HIS A 177 2.01 4.45 16.38
C HIS A 177 1.05 4.58 15.18
N LEU A 178 1.17 5.63 14.38
CA LEU A 178 0.34 5.81 13.19
C LEU A 178 0.58 4.71 12.16
N ALA A 179 1.85 4.32 11.94
CA ALA A 179 2.19 3.22 11.04
C ALA A 179 1.64 1.88 11.53
N SER A 180 1.72 1.58 12.84
CA SER A 180 1.16 0.35 13.41
C SER A 180 -0.36 0.31 13.32
N THR A 181 -1.04 1.45 13.52
CA THR A 181 -2.49 1.57 13.38
C THR A 181 -2.93 1.27 11.94
N ARG A 182 -2.19 1.77 10.94
CA ARG A 182 -2.44 1.43 9.54
C ARG A 182 -2.31 -0.08 9.30
N GLY A 183 -1.25 -0.70 9.82
CA GLY A 183 -1.04 -2.14 9.73
C GLY A 183 -2.17 -2.96 10.38
N MET A 184 -2.72 -2.49 11.50
CA MET A 184 -3.88 -3.14 12.14
C MET A 184 -5.14 -3.09 11.28
N TRP A 185 -5.43 -1.95 10.65
CA TRP A 185 -6.58 -1.81 9.75
C TRP A 185 -6.41 -2.63 8.48
N ALA A 186 -5.20 -2.70 7.92
CA ALA A 186 -4.87 -3.56 6.79
C ALA A 186 -5.04 -5.06 7.14
N ALA A 187 -4.59 -5.48 8.34
CA ALA A 187 -4.76 -6.85 8.80
C ALA A 187 -6.23 -7.23 9.10
N ALA A 188 -7.05 -6.27 9.50
CA ALA A 188 -8.48 -6.47 9.73
C ALA A 188 -9.20 -6.83 8.43
N ASP A 189 -8.81 -6.22 7.30
CA ASP A 189 -9.34 -6.56 5.97
C ASP A 189 -8.97 -7.98 5.57
N LEU A 190 -7.70 -8.37 5.72
CA LEU A 190 -7.24 -9.73 5.40
C LEU A 190 -8.04 -10.79 6.17
N LYS A 191 -8.35 -10.53 7.44
CA LYS A 191 -9.17 -11.41 8.26
C LYS A 191 -10.63 -11.45 7.78
N ALA A 192 -11.18 -10.32 7.35
CA ALA A 192 -12.54 -10.25 6.82
C ALA A 192 -12.67 -11.00 5.48
N SER A 193 -11.69 -10.87 4.59
CA SER A 193 -11.68 -11.52 3.27
C SER A 193 -11.45 -13.04 3.33
N THR A 194 -10.82 -13.55 4.39
CA THR A 194 -10.53 -14.98 4.58
C THR A 194 -11.59 -15.72 5.41
N MET A 195 -12.61 -15.01 5.93
CA MET A 195 -13.70 -15.70 6.66
C MET A 195 -14.51 -16.57 5.72
N PRO A 196 -14.63 -17.90 5.98
CA PRO A 196 -15.51 -18.76 5.20
C PRO A 196 -16.96 -18.32 5.42
N TRP A 197 -17.66 -18.05 4.33
CA TRP A 197 -19.11 -17.81 4.33
C TRP A 197 -19.81 -19.09 4.85
N LYS A 198 -20.27 -19.06 6.09
CA LYS A 198 -21.14 -20.09 6.66
C LYS A 198 -22.60 -19.84 6.27
#